data_13a207e1e85914f3dbf7d6a70f92617f
#
_entry.id   13a207e1e85914f3dbf7d6a70f92617f
#
_cell.length_a   1.000
_cell.length_b   1.000
_cell.length_c   1.000
_cell.angle_alpha   90.00
_cell.angle_beta   90.00
_cell.angle_gamma   90.00
#
_symmetry.space_group_name_H-M   'P 1'
#
loop_
_entity.id
_entity.type
_entity.pdbx_description
1 polymer ?
#
loop_
_entity_poly.entity_id
_entity_poly.type
_entity_poly.pdbx_seq_one_letter_code
_entity_poly.pdbx_strand_id
1 'polypeptide(L)'
;MSKYQRKQASGKIRINDDAYIYMRSDNVRADVYYFRISKQPHWRKPYIKSLRTTNKEIALEMAMKEYDEVMEQQRVVQATIFNEEDVQLATSQAGIGKLGEDRFTGIMMIKGYQVYKPEMDLWGRDLILYKDDKFMPTQVKTAIKNNNQWQFQTKHSSNRIKYKEVCTHMAFIHIVENRIWFIPTDKLPDVDSMAHSKFKSYLEGYEVVL
;
A
#
# COMPACT_ATOMS: atom_id res chain seq x y z
N MET A 1 -12.49 -20.75 33.65
CA MET A 1 -12.11 -21.71 32.59
C MET A 1 -13.15 -21.65 31.48
N SER A 2 -12.89 -20.92 30.41
CA SER A 2 -13.81 -20.79 29.28
C SER A 2 -13.39 -21.77 28.20
N LYS A 3 -14.16 -22.84 28.00
CA LYS A 3 -14.00 -23.81 26.92
C LYS A 3 -14.57 -23.23 25.63
N TYR A 4 -13.79 -22.47 24.91
CA TYR A 4 -14.04 -22.25 23.46
C TYR A 4 -13.67 -23.54 22.72
N GLN A 5 -14.57 -24.50 22.66
CA GLN A 5 -14.48 -25.58 21.68
C GLN A 5 -14.61 -24.96 20.29
N ARG A 6 -13.50 -24.87 19.56
CA ARG A 6 -13.52 -24.61 18.12
C ARG A 6 -14.24 -25.80 17.46
N LYS A 7 -15.53 -25.63 17.13
CA LYS A 7 -16.21 -26.57 16.24
C LYS A 7 -15.42 -26.62 14.93
N GLN A 8 -15.01 -27.83 14.56
CA GLN A 8 -14.35 -28.08 13.28
C GLN A 8 -15.30 -27.61 12.16
N ALA A 9 -14.78 -26.78 11.25
CA ALA A 9 -15.51 -26.37 10.06
C ALA A 9 -15.80 -27.61 9.21
N SER A 10 -17.04 -28.08 9.21
CA SER A 10 -17.49 -29.18 8.36
C SER A 10 -17.49 -28.71 6.91
N GLY A 11 -16.75 -29.40 6.04
CA GLY A 11 -16.83 -29.23 4.60
C GLY A 11 -16.04 -28.07 4.01
N LYS A 12 -14.71 -28.13 4.09
CA LYS A 12 -13.85 -27.27 3.27
C LYS A 12 -13.93 -27.72 1.82
N ILE A 13 -14.24 -26.78 0.92
CA ILE A 13 -14.21 -27.03 -0.54
C ILE A 13 -13.01 -26.26 -1.08
N ARG A 14 -12.03 -26.99 -1.59
CA ARG A 14 -10.84 -26.42 -2.20
C ARG A 14 -11.17 -25.69 -3.50
N ILE A 15 -10.57 -24.54 -3.70
CA ILE A 15 -10.54 -23.80 -4.97
C ILE A 15 -9.20 -24.12 -5.66
N ASN A 16 -8.10 -24.07 -4.89
CA ASN A 16 -6.75 -24.46 -5.29
C ASN A 16 -5.92 -24.84 -4.05
N ASP A 17 -4.60 -24.91 -4.16
CA ASP A 17 -3.72 -25.39 -3.08
C ASP A 17 -3.71 -24.47 -1.85
N ASP A 18 -3.93 -23.19 -2.03
CA ASP A 18 -3.85 -22.16 -0.98
C ASP A 18 -5.18 -21.49 -0.65
N ALA A 19 -6.26 -21.76 -1.42
CA ALA A 19 -7.57 -21.16 -1.23
C ALA A 19 -8.70 -22.19 -1.11
N TYR A 20 -9.67 -21.87 -0.27
CA TYR A 20 -10.86 -22.70 -0.06
C TYR A 20 -12.04 -21.89 0.44
N ILE A 21 -13.25 -22.41 0.22
CA ILE A 21 -14.45 -21.95 0.92
C ILE A 21 -14.83 -22.93 2.01
N TYR A 22 -15.48 -22.42 3.05
CA TYR A 22 -16.03 -23.22 4.16
C TYR A 22 -17.28 -22.56 4.70
N MET A 23 -18.18 -23.37 5.21
CA MET A 23 -19.35 -22.89 5.90
C MET A 23 -19.03 -22.65 7.38
N ARG A 24 -19.43 -21.51 7.90
CA ARG A 24 -19.31 -21.21 9.32
C ARG A 24 -20.71 -21.11 9.92
N SER A 25 -20.96 -21.95 10.91
CA SER A 25 -22.13 -21.92 11.73
C SER A 25 -21.82 -21.14 13.01
N ASP A 26 -22.23 -19.89 13.05
CA ASP A 26 -22.25 -19.12 14.29
C ASP A 26 -23.67 -19.21 14.83
N ASN A 27 -23.84 -19.55 16.11
CA ASN A 27 -25.15 -19.75 16.77
C ASN A 27 -26.12 -18.53 16.69
N VAL A 28 -25.73 -17.45 16.03
CA VAL A 28 -26.44 -16.16 16.00
C VAL A 28 -26.85 -15.72 14.58
N ARG A 29 -26.31 -16.32 13.53
CA ARG A 29 -26.58 -15.92 12.13
C ARG A 29 -26.73 -17.16 11.24
N ALA A 30 -27.49 -17.02 10.16
CA ALA A 30 -27.61 -18.05 9.13
C ALA A 30 -26.23 -18.54 8.67
N ASP A 31 -26.12 -19.85 8.42
CA ASP A 31 -24.93 -20.48 7.90
C ASP A 31 -24.55 -19.85 6.56
N VAL A 32 -23.43 -19.18 6.48
CA VAL A 32 -22.93 -18.56 5.23
C VAL A 32 -21.55 -19.09 4.87
N TYR A 33 -21.23 -19.07 3.58
CA TYR A 33 -19.91 -19.41 3.11
C TYR A 33 -18.91 -18.28 3.36
N TYR A 34 -17.72 -18.68 3.76
CA TYR A 34 -16.54 -17.83 3.87
C TYR A 34 -15.49 -18.30 2.88
N PHE A 35 -14.85 -17.36 2.23
CA PHE A 35 -13.69 -17.57 1.41
C PHE A 35 -12.43 -17.30 2.22
N ARG A 36 -11.41 -18.15 2.06
CA ARG A 36 -10.13 -17.98 2.71
C ARG A 36 -8.99 -18.34 1.77
N ILE A 37 -8.01 -17.44 1.69
CA ILE A 37 -6.69 -17.74 1.14
C ILE A 37 -5.75 -17.96 2.32
N SER A 38 -4.95 -19.03 2.27
CA SER A 38 -3.94 -19.33 3.27
C SER A 38 -2.89 -18.21 3.31
N LYS A 39 -2.19 -18.11 4.43
CA LYS A 39 -1.14 -17.11 4.58
C LYS A 39 -0.05 -17.34 3.52
N GLN A 40 0.18 -16.36 2.68
CA GLN A 40 1.32 -16.30 1.78
C GLN A 40 2.59 -15.88 2.54
N PRO A 41 3.81 -16.17 2.06
CA PRO A 41 5.05 -15.85 2.76
C PRO A 41 5.18 -14.40 3.22
N HIS A 42 4.67 -13.46 2.41
CA HIS A 42 4.72 -12.02 2.66
C HIS A 42 3.48 -11.46 3.38
N TRP A 43 2.48 -12.28 3.66
CA TRP A 43 1.26 -11.84 4.35
C TRP A 43 1.40 -11.97 5.86
N ARG A 44 0.97 -10.94 6.59
CA ARG A 44 0.91 -11.00 8.07
C ARG A 44 -0.20 -11.93 8.57
N LYS A 45 -1.32 -12.00 7.84
CA LYS A 45 -2.50 -12.80 8.20
C LYS A 45 -3.12 -13.43 6.93
N PRO A 46 -3.83 -14.55 7.05
CA PRO A 46 -4.62 -15.09 5.93
C PRO A 46 -5.73 -14.11 5.53
N TYR A 47 -6.06 -14.08 4.25
CA TYR A 47 -7.21 -13.34 3.74
C TYR A 47 -8.49 -14.12 4.05
N ILE A 48 -9.50 -13.47 4.62
CA ILE A 48 -10.79 -14.09 4.93
C ILE A 48 -11.91 -13.10 4.59
N LYS A 49 -12.88 -13.54 3.78
CA LYS A 49 -14.04 -12.74 3.38
C LYS A 49 -15.33 -13.55 3.53
N SER A 50 -16.38 -12.95 4.08
CA SER A 50 -17.74 -13.52 4.06
C SER A 50 -18.34 -13.33 2.68
N LEU A 51 -18.85 -14.40 2.08
CA LEU A 51 -19.50 -14.37 0.77
C LEU A 51 -21.01 -14.05 0.86
N ARG A 52 -21.54 -13.98 2.08
CA ARG A 52 -22.94 -13.61 2.38
C ARG A 52 -23.98 -14.44 1.61
N THR A 53 -23.64 -15.67 1.24
CA THR A 53 -24.53 -16.61 0.56
C THR A 53 -24.50 -17.97 1.25
N THR A 54 -25.63 -18.66 1.21
CA THR A 54 -25.81 -20.06 1.66
C THR A 54 -25.76 -21.05 0.49
N ASN A 55 -25.78 -20.54 -0.74
CA ASN A 55 -25.70 -21.35 -1.95
C ASN A 55 -24.23 -21.65 -2.28
N LYS A 56 -23.91 -22.93 -2.38
CA LYS A 56 -22.56 -23.43 -2.63
C LYS A 56 -22.02 -23.02 -4.00
N GLU A 57 -22.84 -23.07 -5.04
CA GLU A 57 -22.43 -22.77 -6.42
C GLU A 57 -22.11 -21.28 -6.57
N ILE A 58 -22.99 -20.43 -6.05
CA ILE A 58 -22.77 -18.98 -5.99
C ILE A 58 -21.52 -18.66 -5.16
N ALA A 59 -21.32 -19.35 -4.03
CA ALA A 59 -20.14 -19.16 -3.18
C ALA A 59 -18.84 -19.51 -3.93
N LEU A 60 -18.85 -20.57 -4.72
CA LEU A 60 -17.69 -20.96 -5.52
C LEU A 60 -17.36 -19.91 -6.61
N GLU A 61 -18.36 -19.47 -7.34
CA GLU A 61 -18.20 -18.45 -8.37
C GLU A 61 -17.65 -17.13 -7.77
N MET A 62 -18.25 -16.66 -6.68
CA MET A 62 -17.80 -15.46 -5.98
C MET A 62 -16.38 -15.61 -5.43
N ALA A 63 -16.03 -16.80 -4.91
CA ALA A 63 -14.70 -17.03 -4.35
C ALA A 63 -13.63 -17.11 -5.44
N MET A 64 -13.92 -17.70 -6.61
CA MET A 64 -12.98 -17.70 -7.74
C MET A 64 -12.70 -16.29 -8.24
N LYS A 65 -13.75 -15.49 -8.45
CA LYS A 65 -13.60 -14.08 -8.84
C LYS A 65 -12.79 -13.30 -7.81
N GLU A 66 -13.09 -13.46 -6.52
CA GLU A 66 -12.35 -12.81 -5.44
C GLU A 66 -10.89 -13.25 -5.37
N TYR A 67 -10.63 -14.53 -5.64
CA TYR A 67 -9.26 -15.05 -5.70
C TYR A 67 -8.46 -14.35 -6.78
N ASP A 68 -9.02 -14.28 -8.00
CA ASP A 68 -8.35 -13.64 -9.13
C ASP A 68 -8.08 -12.16 -8.86
N GLU A 69 -9.06 -11.43 -8.29
CA GLU A 69 -8.90 -10.03 -7.91
C GLU A 69 -7.80 -9.84 -6.85
N VAL A 70 -7.79 -10.65 -5.79
CA VAL A 70 -6.78 -10.58 -4.72
C VAL A 70 -5.40 -10.93 -5.24
N MET A 71 -5.28 -11.99 -6.07
CA MET A 71 -3.99 -12.42 -6.61
C MET A 71 -3.44 -11.42 -7.63
N GLU A 72 -4.29 -10.81 -8.45
CA GLU A 72 -3.85 -9.75 -9.37
C GLU A 72 -3.37 -8.50 -8.60
N GLN A 73 -4.11 -8.08 -7.57
CA GLN A 73 -3.64 -7.01 -6.68
C GLN A 73 -2.29 -7.34 -6.06
N GLN A 74 -2.08 -8.57 -5.58
CA GLN A 74 -0.81 -9.00 -5.02
C GLN A 74 0.31 -9.03 -6.07
N ARG A 75 0.01 -9.47 -7.29
CA ARG A 75 0.96 -9.48 -8.40
C ARG A 75 1.42 -8.06 -8.73
N VAL A 76 0.50 -7.10 -8.79
CA VAL A 76 0.83 -5.70 -9.03
C VAL A 76 1.65 -5.14 -7.85
N VAL A 77 1.28 -5.47 -6.59
CA VAL A 77 2.08 -5.08 -5.41
C VAL A 77 3.50 -5.64 -5.51
N GLN A 78 3.66 -6.93 -5.82
CA GLN A 78 4.99 -7.53 -5.98
C GLN A 78 5.78 -6.91 -7.13
N ALA A 79 5.14 -6.62 -8.25
CA ALA A 79 5.79 -5.93 -9.37
C ALA A 79 6.22 -4.49 -9.02
N THR A 80 5.62 -3.88 -7.99
CA THR A 80 5.99 -2.55 -7.50
C THR A 80 6.97 -2.58 -6.33
N ILE A 81 7.27 -3.75 -5.76
CA ILE A 81 8.30 -3.93 -4.74
C ILE A 81 9.64 -4.13 -5.46
N PHE A 82 10.48 -3.11 -5.47
CA PHE A 82 11.85 -3.24 -5.90
C PHE A 82 12.64 -4.05 -4.86
N ASN A 83 13.41 -5.01 -5.31
CA ASN A 83 14.36 -5.73 -4.46
C ASN A 83 15.62 -4.89 -4.23
N GLU A 84 16.52 -5.34 -3.36
CA GLU A 84 17.78 -4.64 -3.10
C GLU A 84 18.67 -4.53 -4.35
N GLU A 85 18.55 -5.47 -5.28
CA GLU A 85 19.30 -5.48 -6.55
C GLU A 85 18.83 -4.34 -7.47
N ASP A 86 17.52 -4.08 -7.57
CA ASP A 86 16.98 -2.96 -8.33
C ASP A 86 17.48 -1.61 -7.80
N VAL A 87 17.62 -1.49 -6.48
CA VAL A 87 18.17 -0.30 -5.83
C VAL A 87 19.66 -0.15 -6.10
N GLN A 88 20.42 -1.26 -6.16
CA GLN A 88 21.84 -1.26 -6.48
C GLN A 88 22.10 -0.89 -7.95
N LEU A 89 21.21 -1.25 -8.86
CA LEU A 89 21.28 -0.85 -10.27
C LEU A 89 21.02 0.64 -10.48
N ALA A 90 20.30 1.29 -9.58
CA ALA A 90 20.08 2.73 -9.61
C ALA A 90 21.30 3.49 -9.07
N THR A 91 22.33 3.64 -9.88
CA THR A 91 23.62 4.23 -9.49
C THR A 91 23.60 5.74 -9.25
N SER A 92 22.49 6.42 -9.55
CA SER A 92 22.35 7.87 -9.40
C SER A 92 21.19 8.26 -8.51
N GLN A 93 21.28 9.42 -7.85
CA GLN A 93 20.17 9.96 -7.05
C GLN A 93 18.90 10.18 -7.90
N ALA A 94 19.05 10.55 -9.16
CA ALA A 94 17.94 10.69 -10.10
C ALA A 94 17.25 9.34 -10.37
N GLY A 95 18.03 8.28 -10.58
CA GLY A 95 17.50 6.91 -10.73
C GLY A 95 16.71 6.46 -9.50
N ILE A 96 17.25 6.69 -8.30
CA ILE A 96 16.59 6.38 -7.03
C ILE A 96 15.27 7.18 -6.87
N GLY A 97 15.30 8.47 -7.21
CA GLY A 97 14.10 9.30 -7.22
C GLY A 97 13.02 8.73 -8.13
N LYS A 98 13.42 8.37 -9.35
CA LYS A 98 12.52 7.77 -10.35
C LYS A 98 11.90 6.45 -9.89
N LEU A 99 12.70 5.55 -9.31
CA LEU A 99 12.21 4.31 -8.72
C LEU A 99 11.15 4.55 -7.65
N GLY A 100 11.37 5.53 -6.77
CA GLY A 100 10.39 5.89 -5.75
C GLY A 100 9.09 6.42 -6.33
N GLU A 101 9.16 7.30 -7.34
CA GLU A 101 7.98 7.81 -8.03
C GLU A 101 7.16 6.69 -8.69
N ASP A 102 7.82 5.78 -9.41
CA ASP A 102 7.15 4.68 -10.12
C ASP A 102 6.51 3.71 -9.12
N ARG A 103 7.18 3.44 -8.02
CA ARG A 103 6.62 2.65 -6.93
C ARG A 103 5.40 3.31 -6.29
N PHE A 104 5.50 4.59 -5.92
CA PHE A 104 4.38 5.33 -5.35
C PHE A 104 3.20 5.35 -6.31
N THR A 105 3.45 5.59 -7.60
CA THR A 105 2.45 5.53 -8.66
C THR A 105 1.69 4.20 -8.65
N GLY A 106 2.40 3.07 -8.71
CA GLY A 106 1.80 1.74 -8.71
C GLY A 106 0.92 1.49 -7.48
N ILE A 107 1.42 1.86 -6.30
CA ILE A 107 0.69 1.68 -5.04
C ILE A 107 -0.57 2.54 -4.99
N MET A 108 -0.51 3.79 -5.43
CA MET A 108 -1.68 4.67 -5.44
C MET A 108 -2.74 4.21 -6.45
N MET A 109 -2.33 3.66 -7.59
CA MET A 109 -3.25 3.04 -8.55
C MET A 109 -3.98 1.83 -7.93
N ILE A 110 -3.29 0.96 -7.20
CA ILE A 110 -3.89 -0.16 -6.45
C ILE A 110 -4.92 0.33 -5.43
N LYS A 111 -4.66 1.48 -4.79
CA LYS A 111 -5.58 2.11 -3.84
C LYS A 111 -6.74 2.87 -4.51
N GLY A 112 -6.88 2.75 -5.83
CA GLY A 112 -7.98 3.33 -6.60
C GLY A 112 -7.82 4.81 -6.93
N TYR A 113 -6.60 5.34 -6.90
CA TYR A 113 -6.32 6.68 -7.42
C TYR A 113 -6.05 6.61 -8.92
N GLN A 114 -6.52 7.61 -9.66
CA GLN A 114 -6.00 7.90 -10.99
C GLN A 114 -4.73 8.75 -10.81
N VAL A 115 -3.66 8.38 -11.53
CA VAL A 115 -2.36 9.03 -11.40
C VAL A 115 -1.97 9.66 -12.73
N TYR A 116 -1.74 10.96 -12.71
CA TYR A 116 -1.30 11.74 -13.86
C TYR A 116 0.13 12.19 -13.64
N LYS A 117 0.98 12.04 -14.66
CA LYS A 117 2.34 12.59 -14.69
C LYS A 117 2.32 13.86 -15.53
N PRO A 118 2.81 14.99 -15.02
CA PRO A 118 3.00 16.18 -15.83
C PRO A 118 3.99 15.90 -16.97
N GLU A 119 3.71 16.38 -18.17
CA GLU A 119 4.65 16.27 -19.31
C GLU A 119 5.88 17.17 -19.14
N MET A 120 5.72 18.27 -18.38
CA MET A 120 6.81 19.18 -18.04
C MET A 120 7.05 19.16 -16.54
N ASP A 121 8.30 19.39 -16.13
CA ASP A 121 8.64 19.59 -14.72
C ASP A 121 7.89 20.82 -14.17
N LEU A 122 6.83 20.54 -13.43
CA LEU A 122 6.05 21.55 -12.71
C LEU A 122 6.62 21.70 -11.31
N TRP A 123 7.60 22.51 -11.12
CA TRP A 123 8.32 22.78 -9.89
C TRP A 123 7.60 22.34 -8.61
N GLY A 124 8.12 21.27 -7.99
CA GLY A 124 7.57 20.72 -6.77
C GLY A 124 6.30 19.87 -6.93
N ARG A 125 6.01 19.35 -8.13
CA ARG A 125 4.88 18.47 -8.41
C ARG A 125 5.32 17.36 -9.34
N ASP A 126 5.60 16.19 -8.79
CA ASP A 126 6.01 15.02 -9.58
C ASP A 126 4.79 14.29 -10.15
N LEU A 127 3.65 14.33 -9.43
CA LEU A 127 2.43 13.63 -9.77
C LEU A 127 1.19 14.45 -9.42
N ILE A 128 0.08 14.17 -10.11
CA ILE A 128 -1.25 14.62 -9.72
C ILE A 128 -2.10 13.37 -9.48
N LEU A 129 -2.55 13.17 -8.27
CA LEU A 129 -3.48 12.10 -7.92
C LEU A 129 -4.91 12.62 -8.00
N TYR A 130 -5.84 11.77 -8.45
CA TYR A 130 -7.27 12.07 -8.46
C TYR A 130 -8.06 10.94 -7.84
N LYS A 131 -8.90 11.27 -6.87
CA LYS A 131 -9.83 10.35 -6.21
C LYS A 131 -10.92 11.15 -5.51
N ASP A 132 -12.14 10.61 -5.48
CA ASP A 132 -13.29 11.20 -4.81
C ASP A 132 -13.49 12.69 -5.19
N ASP A 133 -13.44 12.97 -6.49
CA ASP A 133 -13.58 14.30 -7.11
C ASP A 133 -12.54 15.35 -6.64
N LYS A 134 -11.38 14.88 -6.15
CA LYS A 134 -10.31 15.76 -5.69
C LYS A 134 -9.00 15.52 -6.43
N PHE A 135 -8.40 16.60 -6.90
CA PHE A 135 -7.03 16.59 -7.40
C PHE A 135 -6.05 16.87 -6.27
N MET A 136 -5.02 16.07 -6.20
CA MET A 136 -3.97 16.14 -5.17
C MET A 136 -2.60 16.27 -5.84
N PRO A 137 -2.17 17.48 -6.20
CA PRO A 137 -0.80 17.73 -6.64
C PRO A 137 0.18 17.24 -5.56
N THR A 138 1.09 16.34 -5.95
CA THR A 138 1.94 15.60 -5.02
C THR A 138 3.40 15.70 -5.43
N GLN A 139 4.26 15.99 -4.45
CA GLN A 139 5.71 15.86 -4.55
C GLN A 139 6.15 14.54 -3.94
N VAL A 140 7.01 13.81 -4.65
CA VAL A 140 7.59 12.55 -4.17
C VAL A 140 9.03 12.77 -3.71
N LYS A 141 9.39 12.25 -2.56
CA LYS A 141 10.76 12.26 -2.04
C LYS A 141 11.17 10.87 -1.62
N THR A 142 12.23 10.39 -2.23
CA THR A 142 12.77 9.05 -1.99
C THR A 142 14.04 9.12 -1.19
N ALA A 143 14.17 8.25 -0.20
CA ALA A 143 15.39 8.10 0.59
C ALA A 143 15.90 6.66 0.56
N ILE A 144 17.21 6.54 0.58
CA ILE A 144 17.95 5.33 0.91
C ILE A 144 18.60 5.57 2.27
N LYS A 145 18.69 4.51 3.08
CA LYS A 145 19.34 4.56 4.37
C LYS A 145 20.83 4.89 4.20
N ASN A 146 21.22 6.03 4.71
CA ASN A 146 22.63 6.41 4.80
C ASN A 146 23.02 6.44 6.27
N ASN A 147 24.01 5.65 6.69
CA ASN A 147 24.54 5.60 8.07
C ASN A 147 23.48 5.48 9.17
N ASN A 148 22.50 4.56 9.01
CA ASN A 148 21.38 4.37 9.94
C ASN A 148 20.38 5.53 10.06
N GLN A 149 20.54 6.60 9.30
CA GLN A 149 19.60 7.72 9.28
C GLN A 149 19.15 8.01 7.85
N TRP A 150 17.88 8.25 7.68
CA TRP A 150 17.32 8.74 6.43
C TRP A 150 16.54 10.02 6.68
N GLN A 151 16.58 10.90 5.70
CA GLN A 151 16.09 12.25 5.80
C GLN A 151 15.33 12.63 4.52
N PHE A 152 14.16 13.22 4.67
CA PHE A 152 13.38 13.75 3.56
C PHE A 152 13.43 15.27 3.54
N GLN A 153 13.67 15.84 2.38
CA GLN A 153 13.63 17.28 2.17
C GLN A 153 12.17 17.75 2.04
N THR A 154 11.80 18.80 2.77
CA THR A 154 10.46 19.42 2.75
C THR A 154 10.44 20.74 1.98
N LYS A 155 11.57 21.16 1.44
CA LYS A 155 11.72 22.33 0.57
C LYS A 155 12.55 21.98 -0.66
N HIS A 156 12.39 22.78 -1.71
CA HIS A 156 13.23 22.69 -2.91
C HIS A 156 14.62 23.27 -2.63
N SER A 157 15.67 22.52 -3.04
CA SER A 157 17.06 22.85 -2.71
C SER A 157 17.56 24.15 -3.35
N SER A 158 17.17 24.44 -4.59
CA SER A 158 17.69 25.56 -5.36
C SER A 158 17.03 26.89 -5.09
N ASN A 159 15.71 26.93 -4.91
CA ASN A 159 14.94 28.16 -4.72
C ASN A 159 14.36 28.34 -3.32
N ARG A 160 14.58 27.39 -2.42
CA ARG A 160 14.09 27.33 -1.03
C ARG A 160 12.56 27.42 -0.87
N ILE A 161 11.79 27.25 -1.96
CA ILE A 161 10.34 27.22 -1.89
C ILE A 161 9.93 25.96 -1.09
N LYS A 162 9.08 26.15 -0.11
CA LYS A 162 8.51 25.03 0.66
C LYS A 162 7.50 24.30 -0.21
N TYR A 163 7.54 22.98 -0.22
CA TYR A 163 6.62 22.17 -1.02
C TYR A 163 5.14 22.44 -0.65
N LYS A 164 4.86 22.82 0.60
CA LYS A 164 3.51 23.21 1.03
C LYS A 164 2.91 24.40 0.27
N GLU A 165 3.73 25.18 -0.42
CA GLU A 165 3.30 26.33 -1.23
C GLU A 165 2.93 25.92 -2.66
N VAL A 166 3.38 24.77 -3.11
CA VAL A 166 3.25 24.35 -4.52
C VAL A 166 2.51 23.03 -4.72
N CYS A 167 2.41 22.16 -3.70
CA CYS A 167 1.64 20.92 -3.77
C CYS A 167 0.75 20.77 -2.53
N THR A 168 -0.28 19.93 -2.65
CA THR A 168 -1.22 19.65 -1.54
C THR A 168 -0.79 18.46 -0.69
N HIS A 169 0.05 17.60 -1.24
CA HIS A 169 0.53 16.39 -0.55
C HIS A 169 2.00 16.15 -0.83
N MET A 170 2.67 15.50 0.10
CA MET A 170 4.00 14.91 -0.09
C MET A 170 3.96 13.41 0.14
N ALA A 171 4.64 12.69 -0.72
CA ALA A 171 4.94 11.28 -0.55
C ALA A 171 6.41 11.11 -0.14
N PHE A 172 6.65 10.44 0.97
CA PHE A 172 7.98 10.06 1.42
C PHE A 172 8.15 8.55 1.29
N ILE A 173 9.22 8.13 0.62
CA ILE A 173 9.43 6.73 0.28
C ILE A 173 10.78 6.29 0.77
N HIS A 174 10.79 5.25 1.59
CA HIS A 174 12.01 4.53 1.94
C HIS A 174 12.05 3.22 1.14
N ILE A 175 12.85 3.20 0.08
CA ILE A 175 12.86 2.10 -0.89
C ILE A 175 13.23 0.77 -0.24
N VAL A 176 14.32 0.72 0.52
CA VAL A 176 14.85 -0.51 1.11
C VAL A 176 13.92 -1.11 2.16
N GLU A 177 13.33 -0.26 3.02
CA GLU A 177 12.38 -0.73 4.04
C GLU A 177 10.96 -0.93 3.52
N ASN A 178 10.73 -0.64 2.24
CA ASN A 178 9.40 -0.74 1.61
C ASN A 178 8.32 0.05 2.36
N ARG A 179 8.65 1.26 2.82
CA ARG A 179 7.74 2.12 3.58
C ARG A 179 7.40 3.39 2.80
N ILE A 180 6.15 3.77 2.85
CA ILE A 180 5.62 4.96 2.19
C ILE A 180 4.76 5.72 3.18
N TRP A 181 4.94 7.04 3.19
CA TRP A 181 4.09 7.96 3.93
C TRP A 181 3.50 8.97 2.95
N PHE A 182 2.19 9.20 3.06
CA PHE A 182 1.48 10.13 2.19
C PHE A 182 0.79 11.19 3.08
N ILE A 183 1.29 12.42 3.04
CA ILE A 183 1.02 13.44 4.04
C ILE A 183 0.45 14.69 3.35
N PRO A 184 -0.71 15.21 3.80
CA PRO A 184 -1.16 16.54 3.39
C PRO A 184 -0.14 17.60 3.80
N THR A 185 0.17 18.55 2.92
CA THR A 185 1.24 19.54 3.18
C THR A 185 0.89 20.53 4.28
N ASP A 186 -0.38 20.76 4.57
CA ASP A 186 -0.85 21.56 5.71
C ASP A 186 -0.56 20.90 7.07
N LYS A 187 -0.32 19.58 7.07
CA LYS A 187 0.08 18.80 8.25
C LYS A 187 1.59 18.67 8.40
N LEU A 188 2.37 19.07 7.42
CA LEU A 188 3.82 18.99 7.54
C LEU A 188 4.33 19.94 8.63
N PRO A 189 5.29 19.48 9.44
CA PRO A 189 5.98 20.35 10.38
C PRO A 189 6.75 21.43 9.60
N ASP A 190 6.89 22.62 10.19
CA ASP A 190 7.63 23.72 9.57
C ASP A 190 9.14 23.55 9.74
N VAL A 191 9.68 22.57 9.03
CA VAL A 191 11.09 22.21 9.01
C VAL A 191 11.59 22.09 7.57
N ASP A 192 12.88 22.24 7.37
CA ASP A 192 13.48 22.11 6.03
C ASP A 192 13.64 20.65 5.60
N SER A 193 13.71 19.76 6.57
CA SER A 193 13.85 18.33 6.33
C SER A 193 13.34 17.52 7.53
N MET A 194 12.92 16.31 7.27
CA MET A 194 12.41 15.36 8.28
C MET A 194 13.32 14.16 8.38
N ALA A 195 13.99 13.99 9.53
CA ALA A 195 14.74 12.78 9.86
C ALA A 195 13.82 11.76 10.52
N HIS A 196 13.89 10.49 10.11
CA HIS A 196 13.03 9.43 10.66
C HIS A 196 13.13 9.31 12.17
N SER A 197 14.35 9.29 12.72
CA SER A 197 14.56 9.16 14.16
C SER A 197 13.82 10.21 14.99
N LYS A 198 13.67 11.42 14.44
CA LYS A 198 12.99 12.55 15.09
C LYS A 198 11.47 12.56 14.87
N PHE A 199 11.00 12.07 13.73
CA PHE A 199 9.60 12.19 13.31
C PHE A 199 8.90 10.82 13.15
N LYS A 200 9.47 9.74 13.69
CA LYS A 200 8.95 8.38 13.51
C LYS A 200 7.47 8.26 13.85
N SER A 201 7.06 8.63 15.04
CA SER A 201 5.66 8.52 15.49
C SER A 201 4.72 9.39 14.66
N TYR A 202 5.18 10.56 14.24
CA TYR A 202 4.43 11.44 13.35
C TYR A 202 4.23 10.82 11.97
N LEU A 203 5.30 10.29 11.37
CA LEU A 203 5.25 9.63 10.06
C LEU A 203 4.35 8.40 10.08
N GLU A 204 4.40 7.57 11.13
CA GLU A 204 3.56 6.38 11.26
C GLU A 204 2.05 6.67 11.16
N GLY A 205 1.61 7.85 11.58
CA GLY A 205 0.22 8.30 11.43
C GLY A 205 -0.22 8.48 9.97
N TYR A 206 0.71 8.58 9.03
CA TYR A 206 0.48 8.77 7.60
C TYR A 206 1.02 7.64 6.73
N GLU A 207 1.40 6.52 7.34
CA GLU A 207 1.94 5.38 6.61
C GLU A 207 0.88 4.73 5.71
N VAL A 208 1.24 4.57 4.44
CA VAL A 208 0.42 3.87 3.45
C VAL A 208 0.64 2.37 3.63
N VAL A 209 -0.27 1.72 4.35
CA VAL A 209 -0.25 0.26 4.52
C VAL A 209 -0.82 -0.41 3.27
N LEU A 210 -0.11 -1.39 2.72
CA LEU A 210 -0.49 -2.21 1.57
C LEU A 210 -1.32 -3.43 1.99
#